data_b6120a617e41169402b867f6536d8b62
#
_entry.id   b6120a617e41169402b867f6536d8b62
#
_cell.length_a   1.000
_cell.length_b   1.000
_cell.length_c   1.000
_cell.angle_alpha   90.00
_cell.angle_beta   90.00
_cell.angle_gamma   90.00
#
_symmetry.space_group_name_H-M   'P 1'
#
loop_
_entity.id
_entity.type
_entity.pdbx_description
1 polymer ?
#
loop_
_entity_poly.entity_id
_entity_poly.type
_entity_poly.pdbx_seq_one_letter_code
_entity_poly.pdbx_strand_id
1 'polypeptide(L)'
;ASDVYKRQITWGADTIMDLSTGKRIHETREWIIRNSPVPVGTVPIYQALEKVNGKAEKLTWDLYKDTLIEQAEQGVDYFTIHAGVRLAYIPMTADRMTGIVSRGGSIMAMWCLAHHRESFLYEHFEEICEIMKAYDVSFSLGDGLRPGSIWDANDEAQFSELKTLGELSLIHI
;
A
#
# COMPACT_ATOMS: atom_id res chain seq x y z
N ALA A 1 -8.96 6.03 -18.67
CA ALA A 1 -8.36 5.05 -17.73
C ALA A 1 -8.35 3.65 -18.35
N SER A 2 -9.48 3.17 -18.90
CA SER A 2 -9.61 1.79 -19.45
C SER A 2 -8.59 1.43 -20.53
N ASP A 3 -8.22 2.37 -21.40
CA ASP A 3 -7.28 2.10 -22.49
C ASP A 3 -5.84 1.88 -22.01
N VAL A 4 -5.48 2.41 -20.84
CA VAL A 4 -4.13 2.25 -20.29
C VAL A 4 -3.90 0.79 -19.89
N TYR A 5 -4.81 0.18 -19.15
CA TYR A 5 -4.67 -1.20 -18.70
C TYR A 5 -4.68 -2.19 -19.90
N LYS A 6 -5.55 -1.97 -20.88
CA LYS A 6 -5.58 -2.77 -22.10
C LYS A 6 -4.26 -2.69 -22.87
N ARG A 7 -3.66 -1.51 -22.98
CA ARG A 7 -2.35 -1.35 -23.64
C ARG A 7 -1.25 -2.09 -22.89
N GLN A 8 -1.21 -1.99 -21.57
CA GLN A 8 -0.22 -2.72 -20.77
C GLN A 8 -0.30 -4.22 -21.00
N ILE A 9 -1.49 -4.79 -20.99
CA ILE A 9 -1.72 -6.21 -21.27
C ILE A 9 -1.33 -6.58 -22.70
N THR A 10 -1.68 -5.77 -23.68
CA THR A 10 -1.31 -5.98 -25.09
C THR A 10 0.22 -6.00 -25.27
N TRP A 11 0.95 -5.22 -24.46
CA TRP A 11 2.42 -5.18 -24.47
C TRP A 11 3.09 -6.18 -23.53
N GLY A 12 2.34 -7.17 -23.03
CA GLY A 12 2.88 -8.33 -22.30
C GLY A 12 2.95 -8.18 -20.79
N ALA A 13 2.13 -7.30 -20.18
CA ALA A 13 2.04 -7.27 -18.72
C ALA A 13 1.37 -8.55 -18.19
N ASP A 14 2.03 -9.22 -17.25
CA ASP A 14 1.52 -10.41 -16.55
C ASP A 14 0.53 -10.08 -15.43
N THR A 15 0.59 -8.87 -14.90
CA THR A 15 -0.34 -8.31 -13.91
C THR A 15 -0.57 -6.84 -14.17
N ILE A 16 -1.64 -6.27 -13.62
CA ILE A 16 -1.90 -4.83 -13.64
C ILE A 16 -2.23 -4.32 -12.24
N MET A 17 -1.95 -3.04 -11.99
CA MET A 17 -2.32 -2.39 -10.72
C MET A 17 -3.38 -1.31 -10.93
N ASP A 18 -4.45 -1.39 -10.14
CA ASP A 18 -5.39 -0.28 -9.97
C ASP A 18 -4.86 0.70 -8.92
N LEU A 19 -4.36 1.83 -9.39
CA LEU A 19 -3.88 2.95 -8.57
C LEU A 19 -4.92 4.08 -8.51
N SER A 20 -6.18 3.77 -8.69
CA SER A 20 -7.27 4.74 -8.71
C SER A 20 -7.34 5.54 -7.41
N THR A 21 -7.62 6.82 -7.59
CA THR A 21 -7.83 7.79 -6.51
C THR A 21 -9.06 8.64 -6.81
N GLY A 22 -9.70 9.18 -5.76
CA GLY A 22 -10.90 9.99 -5.90
C GLY A 22 -12.17 9.25 -5.49
N LYS A 23 -13.34 9.77 -5.87
CA LYS A 23 -14.63 9.37 -5.27
C LYS A 23 -15.25 8.06 -5.80
N ARG A 24 -14.71 7.48 -6.88
CA ARG A 24 -15.31 6.32 -7.55
C ARG A 24 -14.34 5.14 -7.68
N ILE A 25 -13.55 4.92 -6.65
CA ILE A 25 -12.52 3.86 -6.67
C ILE A 25 -13.18 2.49 -6.76
N HIS A 26 -14.22 2.23 -5.98
CA HIS A 26 -14.92 0.94 -5.95
C HIS A 26 -15.47 0.54 -7.32
N GLU A 27 -16.24 1.43 -7.97
CA GLU A 27 -16.82 1.19 -9.28
C GLU A 27 -15.76 1.05 -10.38
N THR A 28 -14.71 1.87 -10.30
CA THR A 28 -13.60 1.82 -11.27
C THR A 28 -12.88 0.48 -11.18
N ARG A 29 -12.59 0.01 -9.96
CA ARG A 29 -11.95 -1.28 -9.72
C ARG A 29 -12.83 -2.45 -10.18
N GLU A 30 -14.11 -2.43 -9.86
CA GLU A 30 -15.05 -3.45 -10.34
C GLU A 30 -15.00 -3.59 -11.86
N TRP A 31 -14.99 -2.44 -12.56
CA TRP A 31 -14.88 -2.43 -14.01
C TRP A 31 -13.54 -3.01 -14.49
N ILE A 32 -12.42 -2.65 -13.83
CA ILE A 32 -11.08 -3.14 -14.19
C ILE A 32 -11.02 -4.66 -14.00
N ILE A 33 -11.45 -5.18 -12.86
CA ILE A 33 -11.43 -6.62 -12.55
C ILE A 33 -12.24 -7.40 -13.59
N ARG A 34 -13.45 -6.95 -13.91
CA ARG A 34 -14.31 -7.60 -14.90
C ARG A 34 -13.75 -7.63 -16.32
N ASN A 35 -12.86 -6.72 -16.67
CA ASN A 35 -12.29 -6.59 -18.01
C ASN A 35 -10.80 -6.97 -18.09
N SER A 36 -10.19 -7.41 -17.01
CA SER A 36 -8.79 -7.82 -16.99
C SER A 36 -8.67 -9.33 -17.19
N PRO A 37 -7.90 -9.79 -18.19
CA PRO A 37 -7.54 -11.20 -18.34
C PRO A 37 -6.31 -11.60 -17.51
N VAL A 38 -5.73 -10.68 -16.74
CA VAL A 38 -4.55 -10.89 -15.90
C VAL A 38 -4.86 -10.44 -14.46
N PRO A 39 -4.12 -10.94 -13.45
CA PRO A 39 -4.32 -10.55 -12.06
C PRO A 39 -4.26 -9.04 -11.83
N VAL A 40 -5.13 -8.56 -10.94
CA VAL A 40 -5.28 -7.14 -10.60
C VAL A 40 -4.85 -6.88 -9.17
N GLY A 41 -3.85 -6.02 -8.99
CA GLY A 41 -3.43 -5.54 -7.69
C GLY A 41 -3.98 -4.17 -7.34
N THR A 42 -4.01 -3.84 -6.05
CA THR A 42 -4.46 -2.53 -5.55
C THR A 42 -3.56 -2.02 -4.43
N VAL A 43 -3.79 -0.76 -4.04
CA VAL A 43 -3.19 -0.14 -2.86
C VAL A 43 -4.33 0.29 -1.92
N PRO A 44 -4.77 -0.58 -0.99
CA PRO A 44 -5.99 -0.36 -0.20
C PRO A 44 -6.02 0.94 0.60
N ILE A 45 -4.85 1.44 1.03
CA ILE A 45 -4.75 2.70 1.80
C ILE A 45 -5.28 3.91 1.01
N TYR A 46 -5.31 3.86 -0.33
CA TYR A 46 -5.83 4.96 -1.15
C TYR A 46 -7.35 5.08 -1.02
N GLN A 47 -8.06 3.94 -1.00
CA GLN A 47 -9.50 3.94 -0.78
C GLN A 47 -9.85 4.25 0.68
N ALA A 48 -9.08 3.73 1.63
CA ALA A 48 -9.26 4.07 3.04
C ALA A 48 -9.10 5.58 3.27
N LEU A 49 -8.10 6.21 2.63
CA LEU A 49 -7.91 7.66 2.68
C LEU A 49 -9.08 8.44 2.08
N GLU A 50 -9.65 7.94 0.98
CA GLU A 50 -10.84 8.56 0.36
C GLU A 50 -12.04 8.52 1.31
N LYS A 51 -12.28 7.39 1.99
CA LYS A 51 -13.36 7.24 2.98
C LYS A 51 -13.28 8.25 4.13
N VAL A 52 -12.10 8.77 4.44
CA VAL A 52 -11.88 9.84 5.44
C VAL A 52 -11.66 11.22 4.82
N ASN A 53 -12.09 11.41 3.55
CA ASN A 53 -11.97 12.68 2.81
C ASN A 53 -10.53 13.23 2.74
N GLY A 54 -9.57 12.36 2.55
CA GLY A 54 -8.16 12.70 2.39
C GLY A 54 -7.41 13.08 3.68
N LYS A 55 -8.01 12.87 4.84
CA LYS A 55 -7.43 13.21 6.15
C LYS A 55 -6.74 11.99 6.75
N ALA A 56 -5.44 11.84 6.49
CA ALA A 56 -4.66 10.69 6.93
C ALA A 56 -4.76 10.44 8.45
N GLU A 57 -4.79 11.51 9.25
CA GLU A 57 -4.92 11.45 10.70
C GLU A 57 -6.26 10.85 11.19
N LYS A 58 -7.25 10.72 10.31
CA LYS A 58 -8.53 10.09 10.63
C LYS A 58 -8.63 8.62 10.27
N LEU A 59 -7.60 8.06 9.69
CA LEU A 59 -7.54 6.64 9.42
C LEU A 59 -7.55 5.85 10.73
N THR A 60 -8.25 4.72 10.72
CA THR A 60 -8.27 3.76 11.84
C THR A 60 -8.00 2.37 11.31
N TRP A 61 -7.56 1.48 12.18
CA TRP A 61 -7.40 0.07 11.83
C TRP A 61 -8.71 -0.55 11.33
N ASP A 62 -9.81 -0.32 12.03
CA ASP A 62 -11.11 -0.90 11.66
C ASP A 62 -11.54 -0.47 10.25
N LEU A 63 -11.42 0.82 9.92
CA LEU A 63 -11.73 1.32 8.58
C LEU A 63 -10.84 0.69 7.50
N TYR A 64 -9.56 0.52 7.82
CA TYR A 64 -8.61 -0.10 6.90
C TYR A 64 -8.92 -1.59 6.71
N LYS A 65 -9.19 -2.30 7.80
CA LYS A 65 -9.61 -3.70 7.79
C LYS A 65 -10.86 -3.92 6.93
N ASP A 66 -11.90 -3.12 7.12
CA ASP A 66 -13.11 -3.18 6.31
C ASP A 66 -12.82 -2.90 4.82
N THR A 67 -11.87 -2.02 4.54
CA THR A 67 -11.45 -1.73 3.17
C THR A 67 -10.70 -2.89 2.53
N LEU A 68 -9.86 -3.61 3.29
CA LEU A 68 -9.20 -4.83 2.81
C LEU A 68 -10.23 -5.90 2.45
N ILE A 69 -11.18 -6.15 3.34
CA ILE A 69 -12.24 -7.15 3.13
C ILE A 69 -13.08 -6.77 1.91
N GLU A 70 -13.52 -5.53 1.81
CA GLU A 70 -14.28 -5.03 0.66
C GLU A 70 -13.56 -5.29 -0.67
N GLN A 71 -12.26 -5.02 -0.73
CA GLN A 71 -11.47 -5.22 -1.94
C GLN A 71 -11.23 -6.70 -2.24
N ALA A 72 -11.01 -7.52 -1.22
CA ALA A 72 -10.87 -8.95 -1.35
C ALA A 72 -12.17 -9.59 -1.89
N GLU A 73 -13.33 -9.19 -1.37
CA GLU A 73 -14.66 -9.63 -1.84
C GLU A 73 -14.96 -9.20 -3.28
N GLN A 74 -14.36 -8.10 -3.74
CA GLN A 74 -14.45 -7.72 -5.16
C GLN A 74 -13.59 -8.59 -6.09
N GLY A 75 -12.68 -9.40 -5.55
CA GLY A 75 -11.82 -10.30 -6.32
C GLY A 75 -10.48 -9.67 -6.73
N VAL A 76 -9.91 -8.81 -5.90
CA VAL A 76 -8.54 -8.32 -6.09
C VAL A 76 -7.56 -9.45 -5.79
N ASP A 77 -6.54 -9.62 -6.63
CA ASP A 77 -5.61 -10.74 -6.54
C ASP A 77 -4.40 -10.47 -5.62
N TYR A 78 -3.99 -9.22 -5.48
CA TYR A 78 -2.90 -8.86 -4.55
C TYR A 78 -3.00 -7.42 -4.03
N PHE A 79 -2.50 -7.20 -2.80
CA PHE A 79 -2.49 -5.90 -2.15
C PHE A 79 -1.08 -5.38 -1.92
N THR A 80 -0.84 -4.10 -2.24
CA THR A 80 0.36 -3.40 -1.81
C THR A 80 0.13 -2.81 -0.41
N ILE A 81 0.88 -3.34 0.57
CA ILE A 81 0.79 -2.97 1.99
C ILE A 81 2.10 -2.32 2.43
N HIS A 82 2.04 -1.08 2.93
CA HIS A 82 3.21 -0.30 3.37
C HIS A 82 3.52 -0.52 4.86
N ALA A 83 3.61 -1.78 5.28
CA ALA A 83 3.82 -2.14 6.70
C ALA A 83 5.22 -1.85 7.23
N GLY A 84 6.20 -1.61 6.33
CA GLY A 84 7.57 -1.27 6.71
C GLY A 84 7.79 0.18 7.15
N VAL A 85 6.81 1.06 6.93
CA VAL A 85 6.89 2.47 7.35
C VAL A 85 6.62 2.58 8.84
N ARG A 86 7.69 2.62 9.62
CA ARG A 86 7.62 2.67 11.09
C ARG A 86 7.92 4.06 11.62
N LEU A 87 7.32 4.39 12.78
CA LEU A 87 7.52 5.70 13.44
C LEU A 87 9.01 6.04 13.61
N ALA A 88 9.82 5.08 14.02
CA ALA A 88 11.25 5.28 14.26
C ALA A 88 12.06 5.63 13.00
N TYR A 89 11.57 5.27 11.80
CA TYR A 89 12.29 5.48 10.54
C TYR A 89 11.95 6.81 9.86
N ILE A 90 10.82 7.42 10.21
CA ILE A 90 10.36 8.67 9.59
C ILE A 90 11.38 9.80 9.76
N PRO A 91 11.96 10.04 10.97
CA PRO A 91 12.97 11.08 11.14
C PRO A 91 14.22 10.90 10.28
N MET A 92 14.57 9.66 9.90
CA MET A 92 15.73 9.36 9.05
C MET A 92 15.58 9.91 7.61
N THR A 93 14.35 10.30 7.22
CA THR A 93 14.08 10.90 5.89
C THR A 93 14.18 12.42 5.88
N ALA A 94 14.48 13.06 7.02
CA ALA A 94 14.42 14.51 7.15
C ALA A 94 15.46 15.24 6.27
N ASP A 95 16.64 14.65 6.11
CA ASP A 95 17.73 15.23 5.32
C ASP A 95 17.70 14.79 3.83
N ARG A 96 16.68 14.06 3.40
CA ARG A 96 16.54 13.66 2.00
C ARG A 96 16.22 14.85 1.11
N MET A 97 16.78 14.83 -0.09
CA MET A 97 16.47 15.82 -1.11
C MET A 97 15.02 15.75 -1.57
N THR A 98 14.44 14.54 -1.64
CA THR A 98 13.07 14.31 -2.12
C THR A 98 12.10 13.88 -1.02
N GLY A 99 12.56 13.72 0.22
CA GLY A 99 11.73 13.28 1.34
C GLY A 99 11.13 11.88 1.13
N ILE A 100 9.84 11.74 1.42
CA ILE A 100 9.08 10.48 1.23
C ILE A 100 8.25 10.60 -0.06
N VAL A 101 8.70 9.97 -1.14
CA VAL A 101 8.06 10.03 -2.46
C VAL A 101 6.94 9.01 -2.65
N SER A 102 6.91 7.97 -1.83
CA SER A 102 5.81 7.00 -1.83
C SER A 102 4.54 7.64 -1.31
N ARG A 103 3.44 7.56 -2.08
CA ARG A 103 2.14 8.06 -1.62
C ARG A 103 1.63 7.30 -0.39
N GLY A 104 1.69 5.96 -0.41
CA GLY A 104 1.28 5.14 0.74
C GLY A 104 2.21 5.37 1.94
N GLY A 105 3.51 5.47 1.68
CA GLY A 105 4.51 5.80 2.71
C GLY A 105 4.26 7.15 3.37
N SER A 106 3.98 8.19 2.60
CA SER A 106 3.70 9.53 3.14
C SER A 106 2.39 9.59 3.93
N ILE A 107 1.35 8.86 3.52
CA ILE A 107 0.09 8.74 4.26
C ILE A 107 0.35 8.12 5.64
N MET A 108 1.08 7.00 5.69
CA MET A 108 1.40 6.34 6.96
C MET A 108 2.35 7.15 7.83
N ALA A 109 3.35 7.81 7.23
CA ALA A 109 4.23 8.72 7.97
C ALA A 109 3.45 9.88 8.62
N MET A 110 2.54 10.49 7.89
CA MET A 110 1.66 11.54 8.43
C MET A 110 0.80 11.01 9.58
N TRP A 111 0.23 9.82 9.44
CA TRP A 111 -0.56 9.19 10.50
C TRP A 111 0.27 8.94 11.76
N CYS A 112 1.44 8.33 11.62
CA CYS A 112 2.34 8.04 12.73
C CYS A 112 2.76 9.31 13.49
N LEU A 113 3.10 10.38 12.75
CA LEU A 113 3.49 11.66 13.34
C LEU A 113 2.31 12.36 14.03
N ALA A 114 1.10 12.33 13.44
CA ALA A 114 -0.08 12.96 14.04
C ALA A 114 -0.51 12.30 15.35
N HIS A 115 -0.34 10.97 15.46
CA HIS A 115 -0.75 10.21 16.64
C HIS A 115 0.39 9.91 17.61
N HIS A 116 1.66 10.19 17.23
CA HIS A 116 2.85 9.77 17.99
C HIS A 116 2.82 8.27 18.34
N ARG A 117 2.39 7.44 17.39
CA ARG A 117 2.22 6.00 17.54
C ARG A 117 2.84 5.24 16.37
N GLU A 118 3.16 3.98 16.61
CA GLU A 118 3.60 3.05 15.57
C GLU A 118 2.50 2.85 14.52
N SER A 119 2.91 2.55 13.29
CA SER A 119 2.03 2.27 12.18
C SER A 119 1.06 1.14 12.50
N PHE A 120 -0.25 1.37 12.35
CA PHE A 120 -1.25 0.32 12.55
C PHE A 120 -1.10 -0.81 11.51
N LEU A 121 -0.50 -0.56 10.34
CA LEU A 121 -0.21 -1.61 9.37
C LEU A 121 0.87 -2.57 9.86
N TYR A 122 1.82 -2.07 10.66
CA TYR A 122 2.83 -2.89 11.30
C TYR A 122 2.27 -3.61 12.53
N GLU A 123 1.53 -2.90 13.39
CA GLU A 123 0.97 -3.45 14.63
C GLU A 123 -0.04 -4.58 14.35
N HIS A 124 -0.84 -4.48 13.29
CA HIS A 124 -1.88 -5.45 12.92
C HIS A 124 -1.48 -6.33 11.72
N PHE A 125 -0.17 -6.50 11.47
CA PHE A 125 0.27 -7.23 10.28
C PHE A 125 -0.20 -8.69 10.27
N GLU A 126 -0.22 -9.37 11.41
CA GLU A 126 -0.75 -10.74 11.54
C GLU A 126 -2.23 -10.82 11.17
N GLU A 127 -3.04 -9.86 11.62
CA GLU A 127 -4.46 -9.80 11.24
C GLU A 127 -4.65 -9.56 9.73
N ILE A 128 -3.79 -8.73 9.12
CA ILE A 128 -3.78 -8.54 7.66
C ILE A 128 -3.49 -9.88 6.98
N CYS A 129 -2.52 -10.63 7.47
CA CYS A 129 -2.16 -11.93 6.96
C CYS A 129 -3.32 -12.92 6.99
N GLU A 130 -4.04 -12.98 8.10
CA GLU A 130 -5.22 -13.87 8.24
C GLU A 130 -6.34 -13.48 7.25
N ILE A 131 -6.58 -12.20 7.04
CA ILE A 131 -7.54 -11.73 6.04
C ILE A 131 -7.10 -12.17 4.65
N MET A 132 -5.86 -11.90 4.26
CA MET A 132 -5.35 -12.23 2.93
C MET A 132 -5.34 -13.73 2.67
N LYS A 133 -5.02 -14.53 3.68
CA LYS A 133 -5.10 -16.00 3.62
C LYS A 133 -6.54 -16.48 3.42
N ALA A 134 -7.50 -15.88 4.12
CA ALA A 134 -8.92 -16.28 4.02
C ALA A 134 -9.50 -16.04 2.62
N TYR A 135 -9.01 -15.02 1.92
CA TYR A 135 -9.47 -14.65 0.57
C TYR A 135 -8.50 -15.04 -0.55
N ASP A 136 -7.42 -15.75 -0.25
CA ASP A 136 -6.37 -16.14 -1.21
C ASP A 136 -5.76 -14.94 -1.96
N VAL A 137 -5.52 -13.84 -1.25
CA VAL A 137 -4.94 -12.61 -1.79
C VAL A 137 -3.44 -12.58 -1.50
N SER A 138 -2.63 -12.27 -2.50
CA SER A 138 -1.17 -12.18 -2.37
C SER A 138 -0.70 -10.82 -1.84
N PHE A 139 0.48 -10.82 -1.19
CA PHE A 139 1.16 -9.59 -0.78
C PHE A 139 2.03 -9.00 -1.87
N SER A 140 2.01 -7.67 -1.97
CA SER A 140 3.10 -6.85 -2.47
C SER A 140 3.54 -5.96 -1.30
N LEU A 141 4.63 -6.32 -0.62
CA LEU A 141 5.16 -5.54 0.50
C LEU A 141 5.76 -4.23 -0.04
N GLY A 142 5.03 -3.14 0.18
CA GLY A 142 5.33 -1.85 -0.41
C GLY A 142 6.46 -1.11 0.32
N ASP A 143 7.45 -0.65 -0.43
CA ASP A 143 8.56 0.17 0.03
C ASP A 143 8.15 1.64 0.17
N GLY A 144 7.59 1.99 1.30
CA GLY A 144 7.09 3.34 1.59
C GLY A 144 8.18 4.40 1.77
N LEU A 145 9.39 3.97 2.14
CA LEU A 145 10.55 4.84 2.34
C LEU A 145 11.61 4.71 1.23
N ARG A 146 11.22 4.20 0.05
CA ARG A 146 12.11 4.17 -1.12
C ARG A 146 12.60 5.57 -1.47
N PRO A 147 13.87 5.74 -1.90
CA PRO A 147 14.42 7.04 -2.31
C PRO A 147 13.78 7.53 -3.61
N GLY A 148 13.61 8.85 -3.75
CA GLY A 148 13.14 9.49 -4.96
C GLY A 148 14.25 10.05 -5.86
N SER A 149 15.49 10.03 -5.38
CA SER A 149 16.66 10.50 -6.11
C SER A 149 17.87 9.60 -5.87
N ILE A 150 18.84 9.66 -6.79
CA ILE A 150 20.11 8.94 -6.63
C ILE A 150 20.86 9.43 -5.37
N TRP A 151 20.69 10.70 -5.01
CA TRP A 151 21.32 11.28 -3.82
C TRP A 151 20.83 10.62 -2.53
N ASP A 152 19.56 10.29 -2.45
CA ASP A 152 18.92 9.67 -1.28
C ASP A 152 19.06 8.14 -1.27
N ALA A 153 19.55 7.53 -2.36
CA ALA A 153 19.63 6.08 -2.51
C ALA A 153 20.59 5.45 -1.50
N ASN A 154 20.19 4.31 -0.96
CA ASN A 154 20.95 3.52 0.03
C ASN A 154 21.16 4.25 1.36
N ASP A 155 20.23 5.12 1.74
CA ASP A 155 20.25 5.75 3.04
C ASP A 155 19.75 4.81 4.17
N GLU A 156 19.90 5.25 5.40
CA GLU A 156 19.50 4.49 6.58
C GLU A 156 18.00 4.20 6.63
N ALA A 157 17.17 5.13 6.16
CA ALA A 157 15.71 4.96 6.12
C ALA A 157 15.31 3.82 5.18
N GLN A 158 15.90 3.76 3.98
CA GLN A 158 15.66 2.71 3.01
C GLN A 158 16.06 1.33 3.55
N PHE A 159 17.25 1.20 4.13
CA PHE A 159 17.71 -0.08 4.66
C PHE A 159 16.95 -0.52 5.91
N SER A 160 16.55 0.41 6.77
CA SER A 160 15.74 0.10 7.95
C SER A 160 14.36 -0.45 7.57
N GLU A 161 13.71 0.17 6.58
CA GLU A 161 12.47 -0.35 6.03
C GLU A 161 12.66 -1.73 5.39
N LEU A 162 13.69 -1.87 4.55
CA LEU A 162 13.98 -3.16 3.88
C LEU A 162 14.19 -4.29 4.88
N LYS A 163 14.90 -4.03 5.98
CA LYS A 163 15.08 -5.01 7.05
C LYS A 163 13.74 -5.43 7.65
N THR A 164 12.87 -4.46 7.99
CA THR A 164 11.53 -4.75 8.51
C THR A 164 10.69 -5.54 7.51
N LEU A 165 10.69 -5.17 6.23
CA LEU A 165 9.97 -5.91 5.19
C LEU A 165 10.48 -7.34 5.05
N GLY A 166 11.81 -7.55 5.18
CA GLY A 166 12.42 -8.88 5.23
C GLY A 166 11.91 -9.71 6.41
N GLU A 167 11.85 -9.12 7.62
CA GLU A 167 11.30 -9.78 8.80
C GLU A 167 9.83 -10.14 8.63
N LEU A 168 9.00 -9.21 8.13
CA LEU A 168 7.58 -9.43 7.87
C LEU A 168 7.34 -10.52 6.80
N SER A 169 8.20 -10.61 5.79
CA SER A 169 8.07 -11.61 4.72
C SER A 169 8.25 -13.04 5.21
N LEU A 170 8.95 -13.24 6.33
CA LEU A 170 9.21 -14.56 6.92
C LEU A 170 8.08 -15.05 7.85
N ILE A 171 7.12 -14.22 8.21
CA ILE A 171 6.00 -14.60 9.08
C ILE A 171 5.11 -15.67 8.41
N HIS A 172 5.16 -15.78 7.07
CA HIS A 172 4.33 -16.69 6.28
C HIS A 172 5.08 -17.95 5.80
N ILE A 173 6.35 -18.07 6.10
CA ILE A 173 7.16 -19.25 5.80
C ILE A 173 7.28 -20.11 7.07
#